data_88b42b5681cf6ec501749f2ec717a8b1
#
_entry.id   88b42b5681cf6ec501749f2ec717a8b1
#
_cell.length_a   1.000
_cell.length_b   1.000
_cell.length_c   1.000
_cell.angle_alpha   90.00
_cell.angle_beta   90.00
_cell.angle_gamma   90.00
#
_symmetry.space_group_name_H-M   'P 1'
#
loop_
_entity.id
_entity.type
_entity.pdbx_description
1 polymer ?
#
loop_
_entity_poly.entity_id
_entity_poly.type
_entity_poly.pdbx_seq_one_letter_code
_entity_poly.pdbx_strand_id
1 'polypeptide(L)'
;SPYAKMLNEAPLCIVPCGDPALSEHYWVQDLSAATENLLLAAVGLGLGAVWCGVHPREERVAAARAALGIPDGIVPFAYLAIGHPAEEREPRTQYDAERVHRERW
;
A
#
# COMPACT_ATOMS: atom_id res chain seq x y z
N SER A 1 12.75 -7.46 2.09
CA SER A 1 11.75 -8.54 2.07
C SER A 1 11.84 -9.34 0.77
N PRO A 2 11.83 -10.68 0.84
CA PRO A 2 11.84 -11.50 -0.37
C PRO A 2 10.58 -11.32 -1.23
N TYR A 3 9.51 -10.78 -0.66
CA TYR A 3 8.26 -10.54 -1.35
C TYR A 3 8.18 -9.17 -2.05
N ALA A 4 9.19 -8.33 -1.88
CA ALA A 4 9.22 -6.98 -2.43
C ALA A 4 10.29 -6.80 -3.53
N LYS A 5 10.70 -7.89 -4.17
CA LYS A 5 11.71 -7.85 -5.24
C LYS A 5 11.30 -6.97 -6.42
N MET A 6 9.99 -6.89 -6.68
CA MET A 6 9.45 -6.06 -7.76
C MET A 6 9.80 -4.57 -7.62
N LEU A 7 10.15 -4.12 -6.41
CA LEU A 7 10.59 -2.74 -6.18
C LEU A 7 11.89 -2.41 -6.92
N ASN A 8 12.73 -3.42 -7.20
CA ASN A 8 13.97 -3.24 -7.94
C ASN A 8 13.74 -3.11 -9.45
N GLU A 9 12.59 -3.57 -9.93
CA GLU A 9 12.28 -3.62 -11.37
C GLU A 9 11.23 -2.56 -11.77
N ALA A 10 10.41 -2.13 -10.83
CA ALA A 10 9.38 -1.15 -11.10
C ALA A 10 9.98 0.23 -11.40
N PRO A 11 9.49 0.92 -12.45
CA PRO A 11 10.00 2.26 -12.80
C PRO A 11 9.54 3.35 -11.83
N LEU A 12 8.52 3.08 -11.01
CA LEU A 12 7.95 4.04 -10.08
C LEU A 12 7.61 3.36 -8.77
N CYS A 13 7.92 4.04 -7.68
CA CYS A 13 7.46 3.68 -6.35
C CYS A 13 6.81 4.90 -5.70
N ILE A 14 5.55 4.75 -5.32
CA ILE A 14 4.84 5.77 -4.52
C ILE A 14 4.87 5.30 -3.06
N VAL A 15 5.19 6.24 -2.17
CA VAL A 15 5.29 5.95 -0.74
C VAL A 15 4.28 6.82 0.01
N PRO A 16 3.08 6.32 0.28
CA PRO A 16 2.14 7.04 1.13
C PRO A 16 2.73 7.23 2.53
N CYS A 17 2.67 8.46 3.01
CA CYS A 17 3.20 8.81 4.34
C CYS A 17 2.10 9.47 5.17
N GLY A 18 2.04 9.13 6.45
CA GLY A 18 1.05 9.65 7.37
C GLY A 18 1.64 10.66 8.34
N ASP A 19 0.79 11.60 8.74
CA ASP A 19 1.09 12.53 9.83
C ASP A 19 0.13 12.23 10.99
N PRO A 20 0.59 11.47 12.01
CA PRO A 20 -0.26 11.15 13.15
C PRO A 20 -0.75 12.39 13.93
N ALA A 21 -0.07 13.52 13.81
CA ALA A 21 -0.50 14.76 14.45
C ALA A 21 -1.77 15.34 13.83
N LEU A 22 -2.01 15.08 12.54
CA LEU A 22 -3.19 15.56 11.83
C LEU A 22 -4.40 14.65 12.00
N SER A 23 -4.18 13.35 12.19
CA SER A 23 -5.27 12.37 12.32
C SER A 23 -4.83 11.24 13.25
N GLU A 24 -4.74 11.54 14.54
CA GLU A 24 -4.16 10.65 15.55
C GLU A 24 -4.79 9.27 15.56
N HIS A 25 -6.13 9.19 15.52
CA HIS A 25 -6.83 7.92 15.68
C HIS A 25 -7.05 7.17 14.36
N TYR A 26 -7.03 7.86 13.23
CA TYR A 26 -7.50 7.30 11.96
C TYR A 26 -6.49 7.40 10.82
N TRP A 27 -5.26 7.85 11.08
CA TRP A 27 -4.28 8.03 10.01
C TRP A 27 -3.95 6.73 9.27
N VAL A 28 -3.97 5.59 9.97
CA VAL A 28 -3.74 4.28 9.33
C VAL A 28 -4.90 3.92 8.41
N GLN A 29 -6.14 4.10 8.88
CA GLN A 29 -7.33 3.85 8.07
C GLN A 29 -7.40 4.78 6.87
N ASP A 30 -7.10 6.05 7.07
CA ASP A 30 -7.08 7.05 6.00
C ASP A 30 -6.07 6.69 4.92
N LEU A 31 -4.85 6.30 5.31
CA LEU A 31 -3.82 5.89 4.37
C LEU A 31 -4.13 4.56 3.70
N SER A 32 -4.81 3.65 4.40
CA SER A 32 -5.25 2.39 3.79
C SER A 32 -6.27 2.65 2.68
N ALA A 33 -7.22 3.54 2.93
CA ALA A 33 -8.20 3.94 1.93
C ALA A 33 -7.54 4.66 0.75
N ALA A 34 -6.63 5.59 1.02
CA ALA A 34 -5.88 6.29 -0.02
C ALA A 34 -5.04 5.33 -0.86
N THR A 35 -4.40 4.36 -0.23
CA THR A 35 -3.59 3.35 -0.91
C THR A 35 -4.44 2.49 -1.84
N GLU A 36 -5.61 2.05 -1.38
CA GLU A 36 -6.53 1.29 -2.25
C GLU A 36 -7.00 2.12 -3.43
N ASN A 37 -7.29 3.40 -3.23
CA ASN A 37 -7.64 4.30 -4.32
C ASN A 37 -6.51 4.43 -5.35
N LEU A 38 -5.24 4.45 -4.90
CA LEU A 38 -4.09 4.45 -5.79
C LEU A 38 -4.01 3.17 -6.63
N LEU A 39 -4.26 2.02 -6.00
CA LEU A 39 -4.26 0.73 -6.71
C LEU A 39 -5.37 0.68 -7.76
N LEU A 40 -6.57 1.15 -7.42
CA LEU A 40 -7.69 1.21 -8.37
C LEU A 40 -7.41 2.18 -9.52
N ALA A 41 -6.82 3.33 -9.24
CA ALA A 41 -6.42 4.29 -10.27
C ALA A 41 -5.38 3.69 -11.23
N ALA A 42 -4.41 2.94 -10.71
CA ALA A 42 -3.41 2.26 -11.53
C ALA A 42 -4.08 1.30 -12.52
N VAL A 43 -5.02 0.49 -12.06
CA VAL A 43 -5.80 -0.41 -12.93
C VAL A 43 -6.55 0.39 -14.00
N GLY A 44 -7.19 1.49 -13.62
CA GLY A 44 -7.91 2.35 -14.55
C GLY A 44 -7.02 2.97 -15.63
N LEU A 45 -5.73 3.11 -15.35
CA LEU A 45 -4.73 3.61 -16.30
C LEU A 45 -4.01 2.50 -17.07
N GLY A 46 -4.39 1.24 -16.89
CA GLY A 46 -3.75 0.11 -17.54
C GLY A 46 -2.40 -0.27 -16.92
N LEU A 47 -2.14 0.16 -15.69
CA LEU A 47 -0.91 -0.10 -14.97
C LEU A 47 -1.07 -1.25 -13.97
N GLY A 48 0.04 -1.91 -13.65
CA GLY A 48 0.12 -2.83 -12.54
C GLY A 48 0.64 -2.12 -11.30
N ALA A 49 0.17 -2.55 -10.13
CA ALA A 49 0.64 -2.01 -8.87
C ALA A 49 0.57 -3.07 -7.78
N VAL A 50 1.45 -2.95 -6.80
CA VAL A 50 1.45 -3.85 -5.65
C VAL A 50 1.73 -3.08 -4.37
N TRP A 51 1.01 -3.43 -3.33
CA TRP A 51 1.13 -2.86 -2.00
C TRP A 51 2.12 -3.67 -1.17
N CYS A 52 3.25 -3.06 -0.82
CA CYS A 52 4.24 -3.64 0.08
C CYS A 52 4.18 -2.88 1.41
N GLY A 53 3.84 -3.56 2.50
CA GLY A 53 3.68 -2.93 3.80
C GLY A 53 5.00 -2.44 4.40
N VAL A 54 4.98 -1.26 4.99
CA VAL A 54 6.10 -0.69 5.75
C VAL A 54 5.70 -0.56 7.22
N HIS A 55 4.75 0.33 7.54
CA HIS A 55 4.16 0.42 8.88
C HIS A 55 3.33 -0.86 9.15
N PRO A 56 3.34 -1.45 10.33
CA PRO A 56 3.95 -0.99 11.59
C PRO A 56 5.33 -1.59 11.90
N ARG A 57 6.04 -2.09 10.93
CA ARG A 57 7.35 -2.69 11.14
C ARG A 57 8.41 -1.62 11.34
N GLU A 58 8.92 -1.47 12.57
CA GLU A 58 9.87 -0.40 12.93
C GLU A 58 11.12 -0.42 12.09
N GLU A 59 11.70 -1.58 11.80
CA GLU A 59 12.89 -1.71 10.95
C GLU A 59 12.65 -1.26 9.51
N ARG A 60 11.44 -1.46 9.01
CA ARG A 60 11.06 -1.02 7.66
C ARG A 60 10.81 0.48 7.61
N VAL A 61 10.16 1.00 8.63
CA VAL A 61 9.92 2.44 8.79
C VAL A 61 11.26 3.18 8.85
N ALA A 62 12.21 2.70 9.67
CA ALA A 62 13.52 3.29 9.79
C ALA A 62 14.30 3.27 8.48
N ALA A 63 14.26 2.15 7.75
CA ALA A 63 14.93 2.01 6.46
C ALA A 63 14.34 2.97 5.41
N ALA A 64 13.01 3.08 5.33
CA ALA A 64 12.34 4.00 4.43
C ALA A 64 12.67 5.46 4.75
N ARG A 65 12.66 5.79 6.03
CA ARG A 65 12.98 7.13 6.51
C ARG A 65 14.41 7.53 6.12
N ALA A 66 15.36 6.63 6.33
CA ALA A 66 16.76 6.88 5.98
C ALA A 66 16.94 7.00 4.47
N ALA A 67 16.33 6.14 3.69
CA ALA A 67 16.48 6.12 2.24
C ALA A 67 15.87 7.36 1.56
N LEU A 68 14.77 7.89 2.09
CA LEU A 68 13.98 8.93 1.44
C LEU A 68 14.04 10.29 2.14
N GLY A 69 14.76 10.38 3.26
CA GLY A 69 14.84 11.64 4.02
C GLY A 69 13.51 12.03 4.66
N ILE A 70 12.70 11.07 5.07
CA ILE A 70 11.39 11.33 5.69
C ILE A 70 11.61 11.80 7.13
N PRO A 71 11.03 12.95 7.54
CA PRO A 71 11.22 13.48 8.88
C PRO A 71 10.56 12.62 9.97
N ASP A 72 11.05 12.72 11.19
CA ASP A 72 10.62 11.88 12.32
C ASP A 72 9.12 11.92 12.62
N GLY A 73 8.47 13.04 12.42
CA GLY A 73 7.04 13.19 12.69
C GLY A 73 6.14 12.55 11.61
N ILE A 74 6.70 12.16 10.50
CA ILE A 74 5.96 11.57 9.36
C ILE A 74 6.28 10.09 9.28
N VAL A 75 5.27 9.26 9.05
CA VAL A 75 5.42 7.81 9.05
C VAL A 75 5.25 7.26 7.63
N PRO A 76 6.28 6.64 7.04
CA PRO A 76 6.12 5.92 5.78
C PRO A 76 5.23 4.69 6.02
N PHE A 77 4.18 4.56 5.20
CA PHE A 77 3.12 3.59 5.42
C PHE A 77 3.28 2.34 4.57
N ALA A 78 3.61 2.51 3.30
CA ALA A 78 3.72 1.42 2.34
C ALA A 78 4.63 1.84 1.18
N TYR A 79 5.09 0.84 0.41
CA TYR A 79 5.66 1.05 -0.92
C TYR A 79 4.68 0.54 -1.96
N LEU A 80 4.33 1.36 -2.92
CA LEU A 80 3.54 0.95 -4.07
C LEU A 80 4.46 0.90 -5.29
N ALA A 81 4.82 -0.31 -5.71
CA ALA A 81 5.56 -0.51 -6.94
C ALA A 81 4.60 -0.44 -8.11
N ILE A 82 4.85 0.45 -9.06
CA ILE A 82 3.93 0.72 -10.19
C ILE A 82 4.70 0.63 -11.50
N GLY A 83 4.10 -0.01 -12.49
CA GLY A 83 4.66 -0.14 -13.82
C GLY A 83 3.68 -0.78 -14.79
N HIS A 84 4.08 -0.92 -16.03
CA HIS A 84 3.28 -1.66 -17.00
C HIS A 84 3.34 -3.15 -16.65
N PRO A 85 2.18 -3.84 -16.57
CA PRO A 85 2.19 -5.26 -16.22
C PRO A 85 2.86 -6.08 -17.32
N ALA A 86 3.74 -7.00 -16.90
CA ALA A 86 4.43 -7.92 -17.82
C ALA A 86 3.64 -9.20 -18.05
N GLU A 87 2.59 -9.44 -17.28
CA GLU A 87 1.73 -10.62 -17.37
C GLU A 87 0.28 -10.24 -17.09
N GLU A 88 -0.64 -11.02 -17.65
CA GLU A 88 -2.04 -10.93 -17.30
C GLU A 88 -2.40 -12.12 -16.44
N ARG A 89 -3.14 -11.87 -15.38
CA ARG A 89 -3.63 -12.92 -14.48
C ARG A 89 -5.15 -12.95 -14.51
N GLU A 90 -5.70 -14.14 -14.32
CA GLU A 90 -7.13 -14.28 -14.17
C GLU A 90 -7.62 -13.45 -12.98
N PRO A 91 -8.75 -12.74 -13.12
CA PRO A 91 -9.37 -12.07 -11.99
C PRO A 91 -9.67 -13.08 -10.89
N ARG A 92 -9.39 -12.70 -9.66
CA ARG A 92 -9.72 -13.54 -8.52
C ARG A 92 -10.53 -12.74 -7.51
N THR A 93 -11.41 -13.43 -6.83
CA THR A 93 -12.19 -12.85 -5.77
C THR A 93 -11.92 -13.60 -4.47
N GLN A 94 -11.98 -12.87 -3.37
CA GLN A 94 -11.92 -13.45 -2.03
C GLN A 94 -13.30 -13.46 -1.38
N TYR A 95 -14.33 -13.32 -2.20
CA TYR A 95 -15.71 -13.35 -1.70
C TYR A 95 -16.03 -14.71 -1.09
N ASP A 96 -16.55 -14.67 0.12
CA ASP A 96 -16.99 -15.84 0.87
C ASP A 96 -18.36 -15.54 1.46
N ALA A 97 -19.38 -16.23 0.95
CA ALA A 97 -20.76 -16.02 1.38
C ALA A 97 -20.97 -16.30 2.87
N GLU A 98 -20.17 -17.19 3.45
CA GLU A 98 -20.26 -17.54 4.87
C GLU A 98 -19.85 -16.37 5.78
N ARG A 99 -19.10 -15.41 5.23
CA ARG A 99 -18.70 -14.20 5.95
C ARG A 99 -19.64 -13.02 5.78
N VAL A 100 -20.70 -13.22 5.02
CA VAL A 100 -21.72 -12.18 4.80
C VAL A 100 -22.93 -12.49 5.65
N HIS A 101 -23.22 -11.63 6.61
CA HIS A 101 -24.33 -11.76 7.53
C HIS A 101 -25.35 -10.67 7.22
N ARG A 102 -26.64 -11.05 7.17
CA ARG A 102 -27.72 -10.10 6.86
C ARG A 102 -28.52 -9.83 8.12
N GLU A 103 -28.73 -8.54 8.40
CA GLU A 103 -29.50 -8.02 9.54
C GLU A 103 -28.89 -8.32 10.90
N ARG A 104 -28.23 -9.46 11.05
CA ARG A 104 -27.58 -9.90 12.29
C ARG A 104 -26.32 -10.68 11.95
N TRP A 105 -25.39 -10.71 12.89
CA TRP A 105 -24.17 -11.51 12.79
C TRP A 105 -24.49 -13.01 12.78
#